data_db0872183f10ee012e4f9ef92f3c027a
#
_entry.id   db0872183f10ee012e4f9ef92f3c027a
#
_cell.length_a   1.000
_cell.length_b   1.000
_cell.length_c   1.000
_cell.angle_alpha   90.00
_cell.angle_beta   90.00
_cell.angle_gamma   90.00
#
_symmetry.space_group_name_H-M   'P 1'
#
loop_
_entity.id
_entity.type
_entity.pdbx_description
1 polymer ?
#
loop_
_entity_poly.entity_id
_entity_poly.type
_entity_poly.pdbx_seq_one_letter_code
_entity_poly.pdbx_strand_id
1 'polypeptide(L)'
;MRDLVTLIDIGSTFTKVLVVDVRQAVCLGRCQVPTTVRQGVQEGVAHACRSLFARLGLNPCQMPFLACSSAAGGLRMVAVGLVPDLTAEAAKQAALGAGARVVGTLSYLLDDVSIAQIISWQPDLLLLAGGTDGGNERVLLANARRLAGAKLACPVIVAGNRVVARQAGVILRQAGIEVTVTENVMPSLGCLNVEPARKAVRDIFSARIVVAKGMAELQNDLAAPIIPTPAAVLQAVTLLAERSQAGVLAIDVGGATTDVHSVAEEHPTASGVIRRGLPEPFRKRNVEGDLGVRSSAGGVLSAMGGEALAKLAHTLAPEWPLTDFPPRVAQRENDPAFLRTDCPELLCDAALAAAAATTALRRHVGRRYVHPTPAGGRMVQTGKDLTGVSLVIGTGGVLAHSLLGPAILRSACHCHDESVLAPRNAELRLDKGYLLAAAGLLASLNEEAAFNLLVNGLVGKKSEG
;
A
#
# COMPACT_ATOMS: atom_id res chain seq x y z
N MET A 1 5.87 35.14 10.73
CA MET A 1 4.94 34.15 11.31
C MET A 1 5.35 32.78 10.82
N ARG A 2 5.42 31.77 11.67
CA ARG A 2 5.66 30.37 11.26
C ARG A 2 4.41 29.86 10.56
N ASP A 3 4.59 29.19 9.44
CA ASP A 3 3.51 28.57 8.67
C ASP A 3 3.47 27.08 9.06
N LEU A 4 2.71 26.76 10.09
CA LEU A 4 2.70 25.42 10.72
C LEU A 4 1.52 24.59 10.23
N VAL A 5 1.76 23.30 10.03
CA VAL A 5 0.74 22.30 9.73
C VAL A 5 0.89 21.08 10.64
N THR A 6 -0.21 20.51 11.07
CA THR A 6 -0.24 19.25 11.82
C THR A 6 -0.65 18.12 10.90
N LEU A 7 0.20 17.09 10.80
CA LEU A 7 0.04 15.92 9.94
C LEU A 7 -0.18 14.69 10.81
N ILE A 8 -1.26 13.96 10.54
CA ILE A 8 -1.72 12.84 11.37
C ILE A 8 -1.77 11.56 10.52
N ASP A 9 -1.05 10.52 10.95
CA ASP A 9 -1.15 9.17 10.39
C ASP A 9 -1.79 8.25 11.41
N ILE A 10 -3.03 7.84 11.15
CA ILE A 10 -3.81 6.94 12.00
C ILE A 10 -3.56 5.50 11.51
N GLY A 11 -2.50 4.90 12.03
CA GLY A 11 -2.14 3.52 11.72
C GLY A 11 -3.04 2.48 12.41
N SER A 12 -2.91 1.22 12.03
CA SER A 12 -3.63 0.11 12.65
C SER A 12 -3.21 -0.15 14.11
N THR A 13 -1.96 0.12 14.45
CA THR A 13 -1.37 -0.12 15.78
C THR A 13 -1.03 1.18 16.50
N PHE A 14 -0.48 2.15 15.78
CA PHE A 14 -0.04 3.43 16.34
C PHE A 14 -0.55 4.60 15.52
N THR A 15 -1.00 5.63 16.22
CA THR A 15 -1.28 6.96 15.67
C THR A 15 -0.06 7.84 15.84
N LYS A 16 0.36 8.50 14.76
CA LYS A 16 1.52 9.37 14.71
C LYS A 16 1.08 10.79 14.36
N VAL A 17 1.62 11.77 15.06
CA VAL A 17 1.34 13.19 14.85
C VAL A 17 2.66 13.91 14.66
N LEU A 18 2.76 14.71 13.60
CA LEU A 18 3.91 15.55 13.30
C LEU A 18 3.47 17.01 13.17
N VAL A 19 4.28 17.93 13.67
CA VAL A 19 4.15 19.36 13.39
C VAL A 19 5.29 19.79 12.48
N VAL A 20 4.96 20.38 11.34
CA VAL A 20 5.90 20.78 10.31
C VAL A 20 5.82 22.30 10.11
N ASP A 21 6.98 22.95 10.06
CA ASP A 21 7.12 24.31 9.54
C ASP A 21 7.21 24.23 8.00
N VAL A 22 6.15 24.69 7.35
CA VAL A 22 6.01 24.59 5.88
C VAL A 22 7.06 25.43 5.16
N ARG A 23 7.40 26.62 5.70
CA ARG A 23 8.38 27.52 5.08
C ARG A 23 9.80 26.99 5.16
N GLN A 24 10.14 26.37 6.28
CA GLN A 24 11.47 25.80 6.48
C GLN A 24 11.55 24.34 6.00
N ALA A 25 10.40 23.73 5.70
CA ALA A 25 10.28 22.30 5.38
C ALA A 25 10.96 21.40 6.41
N VAL A 26 10.69 21.64 7.70
CA VAL A 26 11.30 20.93 8.84
C VAL A 26 10.24 20.41 9.78
N CYS A 27 10.40 19.17 10.24
CA CYS A 27 9.60 18.60 11.32
C CYS A 27 10.07 19.19 12.66
N LEU A 28 9.21 19.99 13.32
CA LEU A 28 9.49 20.61 14.61
C LEU A 28 9.37 19.62 15.76
N GLY A 29 8.52 18.61 15.60
CA GLY A 29 8.33 17.57 16.60
C GLY A 29 7.35 16.53 16.14
N ARG A 30 7.42 15.38 16.82
CA ARG A 30 6.55 14.23 16.57
C ARG A 30 6.11 13.57 17.87
N CYS A 31 4.93 12.95 17.84
CA CYS A 31 4.38 12.12 18.91
C CYS A 31 3.80 10.84 18.31
N GLN A 32 3.93 9.74 19.03
CA GLN A 32 3.33 8.46 18.66
C GLN A 32 2.62 7.89 19.87
N VAL A 33 1.39 7.42 19.68
CA VAL A 33 0.56 6.79 20.71
C VAL A 33 -0.09 5.52 20.13
N PRO A 34 -0.46 4.53 20.96
CA PRO A 34 -1.30 3.42 20.50
C PRO A 34 -2.61 3.93 19.88
N THR A 35 -3.07 3.31 18.80
CA THR A 35 -4.33 3.68 18.17
C THR A 35 -5.51 3.13 18.96
N THR A 36 -6.41 4.01 19.44
CA THR A 36 -7.55 3.70 20.30
C THR A 36 -8.80 3.31 19.50
N VAL A 37 -8.72 2.28 18.64
CA VAL A 37 -9.84 1.89 17.75
C VAL A 37 -11.10 1.52 18.56
N ARG A 38 -10.96 0.85 19.72
CA ARG A 38 -12.10 0.39 20.55
C ARG A 38 -12.74 1.50 21.39
N GLN A 39 -11.99 2.55 21.72
CA GLN A 39 -12.43 3.67 22.58
C GLN A 39 -12.76 4.93 21.79
N GLY A 40 -12.54 4.91 20.46
CA GLY A 40 -12.64 6.05 19.57
C GLY A 40 -11.24 6.57 19.20
N VAL A 41 -11.00 6.62 17.89
CA VAL A 41 -9.70 7.08 17.33
C VAL A 41 -9.37 8.52 17.75
N GLN A 42 -10.39 9.34 17.96
CA GLN A 42 -10.28 10.74 18.36
C GLN A 42 -9.57 10.97 19.69
N GLU A 43 -9.80 10.13 20.69
CA GLU A 43 -9.14 10.29 22.00
C GLU A 43 -7.64 10.15 21.87
N GLY A 44 -7.18 9.13 21.11
CA GLY A 44 -5.76 8.93 20.85
C GLY A 44 -5.13 10.08 20.07
N VAL A 45 -5.82 10.56 19.03
CA VAL A 45 -5.37 11.73 18.25
C VAL A 45 -5.29 12.97 19.13
N ALA A 46 -6.35 13.28 19.88
CA ALA A 46 -6.40 14.45 20.76
C ALA A 46 -5.33 14.39 21.85
N HIS A 47 -5.08 13.20 22.42
CA HIS A 47 -4.01 13.00 23.40
C HIS A 47 -2.62 13.24 22.79
N ALA A 48 -2.35 12.67 21.62
CA ALA A 48 -1.07 12.86 20.91
C ALA A 48 -0.85 14.33 20.53
N CYS A 49 -1.88 15.03 20.03
CA CYS A 49 -1.82 16.44 19.70
C CYS A 49 -1.55 17.30 20.95
N ARG A 50 -2.32 17.13 22.03
CA ARG A 50 -2.11 17.88 23.27
C ARG A 50 -0.70 17.70 23.82
N SER A 51 -0.20 16.46 23.87
CA SER A 51 1.15 16.15 24.35
C SER A 51 2.22 16.82 23.49
N LEU A 52 2.07 16.77 22.16
CA LEU A 52 3.03 17.37 21.23
C LEU A 52 3.01 18.88 21.30
N PHE A 53 1.85 19.52 21.32
CA PHE A 53 1.71 20.98 21.37
C PHE A 53 2.23 21.55 22.69
N ALA A 54 1.93 20.89 23.83
CA ALA A 54 2.48 21.31 25.12
C ALA A 54 4.01 21.28 25.12
N ARG A 55 4.61 20.23 24.55
CA ARG A 55 6.06 20.09 24.44
C ARG A 55 6.70 21.15 23.53
N LEU A 56 5.98 21.59 22.47
CA LEU A 56 6.47 22.59 21.52
C LEU A 56 6.06 24.02 21.88
N GLY A 57 5.25 24.23 22.93
CA GLY A 57 4.71 25.53 23.32
C GLY A 57 3.79 26.14 22.25
N LEU A 58 3.00 25.32 21.56
CA LEU A 58 2.15 25.72 20.43
C LEU A 58 0.67 25.77 20.82
N ASN A 59 -0.07 26.72 20.24
CA ASN A 59 -1.52 26.80 20.35
C ASN A 59 -2.18 26.07 19.16
N PRO A 60 -3.03 25.05 19.39
CA PRO A 60 -3.67 24.27 18.32
C PRO A 60 -4.62 25.09 17.42
N CYS A 61 -5.22 26.16 17.91
CA CYS A 61 -6.26 26.91 17.20
C CYS A 61 -5.79 27.66 15.94
N GLN A 62 -4.51 27.59 15.60
CA GLN A 62 -3.92 28.37 14.51
C GLN A 62 -3.27 27.52 13.40
N MET A 63 -3.46 26.20 13.41
CA MET A 63 -2.79 25.31 12.48
C MET A 63 -3.79 24.43 11.72
N PRO A 64 -3.67 24.29 10.39
CA PRO A 64 -4.45 23.31 9.67
C PRO A 64 -4.00 21.88 10.05
N PHE A 65 -4.97 20.97 10.07
CA PHE A 65 -4.78 19.55 10.31
C PHE A 65 -5.02 18.78 9.02
N LEU A 66 -4.14 17.85 8.67
CA LEU A 66 -4.33 16.88 7.59
C LEU A 66 -4.17 15.48 8.17
N ALA A 67 -4.95 14.54 7.70
CA ALA A 67 -4.89 13.16 8.18
C ALA A 67 -4.94 12.13 7.07
N CYS A 68 -4.23 11.00 7.31
CA CYS A 68 -4.41 9.76 6.59
C CYS A 68 -4.70 8.62 7.57
N SER A 69 -5.30 7.54 7.07
CA SER A 69 -5.64 6.40 7.91
C SER A 69 -5.44 5.06 7.21
N SER A 70 -4.82 4.13 7.95
CA SER A 70 -4.85 2.69 7.69
C SER A 70 -5.50 1.92 8.84
N ALA A 71 -6.16 2.63 9.78
CA ALA A 71 -6.79 2.01 10.92
C ALA A 71 -7.85 0.97 10.50
N ALA A 72 -7.97 -0.09 11.30
CA ALA A 72 -8.86 -1.23 11.10
C ALA A 72 -8.62 -1.97 9.74
N GLY A 73 -7.36 -2.09 9.29
CA GLY A 73 -6.98 -2.96 8.16
C GLY A 73 -7.19 -2.38 6.77
N GLY A 74 -7.45 -1.06 6.64
CA GLY A 74 -7.64 -0.39 5.36
C GLY A 74 -9.00 -0.70 4.70
N LEU A 75 -9.18 -0.29 3.45
CA LEU A 75 -10.36 -0.56 2.61
C LEU A 75 -10.21 -1.94 1.94
N ARG A 76 -11.05 -2.89 2.31
CA ARG A 76 -11.05 -4.24 1.74
C ARG A 76 -11.85 -4.25 0.44
N MET A 77 -11.21 -4.59 -0.66
CA MET A 77 -11.86 -4.59 -1.97
C MET A 77 -11.80 -5.95 -2.65
N VAL A 78 -12.87 -6.28 -3.37
CA VAL A 78 -12.89 -7.34 -4.37
C VAL A 78 -12.89 -6.71 -5.75
N ALA A 79 -12.01 -7.18 -6.63
CA ALA A 79 -11.96 -6.79 -8.04
C ALA A 79 -12.55 -7.90 -8.90
N VAL A 80 -13.48 -7.55 -9.80
CA VAL A 80 -14.09 -8.49 -10.75
C VAL A 80 -13.85 -7.97 -12.16
N GLY A 81 -13.34 -8.82 -13.04
CA GLY A 81 -13.07 -8.49 -14.44
C GLY A 81 -13.55 -9.55 -15.42
N LEU A 82 -13.37 -9.32 -16.73
CA LEU A 82 -13.70 -10.30 -17.77
C LEU A 82 -12.59 -11.33 -17.94
N VAL A 83 -11.34 -10.88 -18.03
CA VAL A 83 -10.17 -11.73 -18.28
C VAL A 83 -9.15 -11.52 -17.16
N PRO A 84 -8.58 -12.60 -16.57
CA PRO A 84 -7.70 -12.52 -15.41
C PRO A 84 -6.52 -11.57 -15.62
N ASP A 85 -5.73 -11.78 -16.66
CA ASP A 85 -4.50 -11.05 -16.94
C ASP A 85 -4.73 -9.67 -17.61
N LEU A 86 -5.99 -9.26 -17.78
CA LEU A 86 -6.37 -8.01 -18.45
C LEU A 86 -7.29 -7.17 -17.55
N THR A 87 -8.60 -7.26 -17.76
CA THR A 87 -9.57 -6.37 -17.08
C THR A 87 -9.66 -6.62 -15.56
N ALA A 88 -9.44 -7.85 -15.10
CA ALA A 88 -9.38 -8.13 -13.66
C ALA A 88 -8.08 -7.56 -13.04
N GLU A 89 -6.95 -7.69 -13.74
CA GLU A 89 -5.70 -7.08 -13.29
C GLU A 89 -5.77 -5.53 -13.34
N ALA A 90 -6.40 -4.95 -14.38
CA ALA A 90 -6.63 -3.49 -14.44
C ALA A 90 -7.48 -3.00 -13.26
N ALA A 91 -8.55 -3.73 -12.91
CA ALA A 91 -9.39 -3.42 -11.75
C ALA A 91 -8.60 -3.52 -10.43
N LYS A 92 -7.78 -4.56 -10.29
CA LYS A 92 -6.88 -4.72 -9.14
C LYS A 92 -5.88 -3.56 -9.03
N GLN A 93 -5.25 -3.15 -10.13
CA GLN A 93 -4.32 -2.01 -10.14
C GLN A 93 -5.02 -0.69 -9.79
N ALA A 94 -6.28 -0.49 -10.22
CA ALA A 94 -7.07 0.66 -9.82
C ALA A 94 -7.31 0.69 -8.31
N ALA A 95 -7.73 -0.43 -7.73
CA ALA A 95 -7.97 -0.57 -6.29
C ALA A 95 -6.70 -0.33 -5.46
N LEU A 96 -5.60 -1.00 -5.82
CA LEU A 96 -4.32 -0.86 -5.12
C LEU A 96 -3.78 0.57 -5.20
N GLY A 97 -3.83 1.19 -6.37
CA GLY A 97 -3.38 2.58 -6.57
C GLY A 97 -4.24 3.61 -5.83
N ALA A 98 -5.48 3.28 -5.46
CA ALA A 98 -6.33 4.12 -4.61
C ALA A 98 -6.06 3.96 -3.11
N GLY A 99 -5.19 3.04 -2.72
CA GLY A 99 -4.89 2.76 -1.30
C GLY A 99 -5.70 1.61 -0.69
N ALA A 100 -6.48 0.87 -1.49
CA ALA A 100 -7.24 -0.27 -1.01
C ALA A 100 -6.37 -1.53 -0.85
N ARG A 101 -6.85 -2.45 -0.02
CA ARG A 101 -6.36 -3.83 0.09
C ARG A 101 -7.26 -4.74 -0.74
N VAL A 102 -6.74 -5.34 -1.81
CA VAL A 102 -7.50 -6.29 -2.61
C VAL A 102 -7.50 -7.65 -1.90
N VAL A 103 -8.68 -8.06 -1.41
CA VAL A 103 -8.87 -9.32 -0.68
C VAL A 103 -9.25 -10.48 -1.60
N GLY A 104 -9.65 -10.19 -2.83
CA GLY A 104 -9.94 -11.18 -3.85
C GLY A 104 -10.01 -10.57 -5.25
N THR A 105 -9.66 -11.37 -6.25
CA THR A 105 -9.81 -11.03 -7.66
C THR A 105 -10.52 -12.16 -8.37
N LEU A 106 -11.61 -11.85 -9.06
CA LEU A 106 -12.41 -12.81 -9.83
C LEU A 106 -12.49 -12.39 -11.29
N SER A 107 -12.72 -13.34 -12.14
CA SER A 107 -12.81 -13.13 -13.58
C SER A 107 -13.87 -14.03 -14.21
N TYR A 108 -14.24 -13.72 -15.46
CA TYR A 108 -15.28 -14.39 -16.23
C TYR A 108 -16.71 -14.18 -15.64
N LEU A 109 -17.58 -15.13 -15.87
CA LEU A 109 -18.93 -15.16 -15.30
C LEU A 109 -18.87 -15.61 -13.84
N LEU A 110 -19.46 -14.83 -12.96
CA LEU A 110 -19.61 -15.19 -11.55
C LEU A 110 -20.64 -16.33 -11.43
N ASP A 111 -20.24 -17.41 -10.80
CA ASP A 111 -21.08 -18.53 -10.40
C ASP A 111 -21.41 -18.46 -8.89
N ASP A 112 -22.11 -19.47 -8.38
CA ASP A 112 -22.49 -19.51 -6.97
C ASP A 112 -21.29 -19.64 -6.03
N VAL A 113 -20.20 -20.30 -6.49
CA VAL A 113 -18.95 -20.42 -5.73
C VAL A 113 -18.28 -19.06 -5.63
N SER A 114 -18.20 -18.32 -6.73
CA SER A 114 -17.66 -16.95 -6.78
C SER A 114 -18.43 -16.00 -5.86
N ILE A 115 -19.76 -16.09 -5.86
CA ILE A 115 -20.61 -15.29 -4.97
C ILE A 115 -20.36 -15.65 -3.49
N ALA A 116 -20.29 -16.93 -3.16
CA ALA A 116 -19.97 -17.38 -1.80
C ALA A 116 -18.58 -16.88 -1.35
N GLN A 117 -17.60 -16.90 -2.23
CA GLN A 117 -16.27 -16.35 -1.96
C GLN A 117 -16.33 -14.83 -1.69
N ILE A 118 -17.05 -14.05 -2.52
CA ILE A 118 -17.20 -12.61 -2.30
C ILE A 118 -17.80 -12.34 -0.91
N ILE A 119 -18.85 -13.07 -0.54
CA ILE A 119 -19.50 -12.93 0.77
C ILE A 119 -18.53 -13.31 1.91
N SER A 120 -17.77 -14.39 1.76
CA SER A 120 -16.80 -14.83 2.78
C SER A 120 -15.66 -13.83 2.98
N TRP A 121 -15.25 -13.14 1.94
CA TRP A 121 -14.23 -12.09 2.01
C TRP A 121 -14.72 -10.81 2.68
N GLN A 122 -16.03 -10.62 2.87
CA GLN A 122 -16.61 -9.43 3.51
C GLN A 122 -15.98 -8.12 3.02
N PRO A 123 -16.07 -7.79 1.71
CA PRO A 123 -15.48 -6.57 1.20
C PRO A 123 -16.23 -5.32 1.69
N ASP A 124 -15.48 -4.25 1.91
CA ASP A 124 -16.04 -2.90 2.14
C ASP A 124 -16.52 -2.27 0.82
N LEU A 125 -15.97 -2.72 -0.32
CA LEU A 125 -16.22 -2.18 -1.67
C LEU A 125 -15.93 -3.24 -2.73
N LEU A 126 -16.75 -3.29 -3.80
CA LEU A 126 -16.51 -4.13 -4.96
C LEU A 126 -16.29 -3.28 -6.20
N LEU A 127 -15.27 -3.58 -6.99
CA LEU A 127 -15.02 -2.98 -8.30
C LEU A 127 -15.40 -3.98 -9.39
N LEU A 128 -16.46 -3.69 -10.14
CA LEU A 128 -16.94 -4.47 -11.26
C LEU A 128 -16.48 -3.86 -12.57
N ALA A 129 -15.50 -4.50 -13.20
CA ALA A 129 -14.99 -4.17 -14.53
C ALA A 129 -15.33 -5.28 -15.55
N GLY A 130 -15.01 -5.06 -16.80
CA GLY A 130 -15.08 -6.07 -17.83
C GLY A 130 -15.58 -5.56 -19.18
N GLY A 131 -15.00 -6.14 -20.24
CA GLY A 131 -15.16 -5.72 -21.61
C GLY A 131 -14.46 -4.41 -21.94
N THR A 132 -13.91 -4.30 -23.16
CA THR A 132 -13.50 -3.01 -23.73
C THR A 132 -14.74 -2.23 -24.18
N ASP A 133 -14.60 -0.94 -24.44
CA ASP A 133 -15.72 -0.12 -24.88
C ASP A 133 -16.23 -0.55 -26.26
N GLY A 134 -17.54 -0.87 -26.35
CA GLY A 134 -18.14 -1.48 -27.54
C GLY A 134 -17.80 -2.96 -27.78
N GLY A 135 -17.05 -3.58 -26.84
CA GLY A 135 -16.75 -5.01 -26.89
C GLY A 135 -17.77 -5.88 -26.16
N ASN A 136 -17.31 -6.84 -25.33
CA ASN A 136 -18.18 -7.76 -24.63
C ASN A 136 -19.11 -7.04 -23.63
N GLU A 137 -20.41 -7.12 -23.86
CA GLU A 137 -21.47 -6.55 -23.00
C GLU A 137 -22.06 -7.59 -22.05
N ARG A 138 -22.14 -8.84 -22.51
CA ARG A 138 -22.86 -9.92 -21.85
C ARG A 138 -22.34 -10.21 -20.45
N VAL A 139 -21.03 -10.28 -20.28
CA VAL A 139 -20.43 -10.68 -19.01
C VAL A 139 -20.64 -9.62 -17.93
N LEU A 140 -20.47 -8.34 -18.26
CA LEU A 140 -20.68 -7.24 -17.31
C LEU A 140 -22.14 -7.21 -16.80
N LEU A 141 -23.11 -7.35 -17.69
CA LEU A 141 -24.54 -7.39 -17.33
C LEU A 141 -24.91 -8.65 -16.56
N ALA A 142 -24.38 -9.83 -16.94
CA ALA A 142 -24.62 -11.07 -16.23
C ALA A 142 -24.07 -11.02 -14.80
N ASN A 143 -22.85 -10.51 -14.63
CA ASN A 143 -22.23 -10.34 -13.31
C ASN A 143 -22.98 -9.32 -12.46
N ALA A 144 -23.47 -8.22 -13.04
CA ALA A 144 -24.32 -7.26 -12.33
C ALA A 144 -25.62 -7.91 -11.80
N ARG A 145 -26.29 -8.77 -12.60
CA ARG A 145 -27.47 -9.51 -12.16
C ARG A 145 -27.17 -10.52 -11.05
N ARG A 146 -26.04 -11.24 -11.15
CA ARG A 146 -25.58 -12.17 -10.10
C ARG A 146 -25.32 -11.45 -8.78
N LEU A 147 -24.61 -10.33 -8.83
CA LEU A 147 -24.32 -9.52 -7.65
C LEU A 147 -25.60 -8.89 -7.05
N ALA A 148 -26.55 -8.46 -7.88
CA ALA A 148 -27.86 -8.00 -7.44
C ALA A 148 -28.62 -9.08 -6.66
N GLY A 149 -28.60 -10.33 -7.10
CA GLY A 149 -29.21 -11.47 -6.40
C GLY A 149 -28.51 -11.86 -5.08
N ALA A 150 -27.25 -11.49 -4.92
CA ALA A 150 -26.42 -11.86 -3.76
C ALA A 150 -26.67 -11.00 -2.50
N LYS A 151 -27.49 -9.94 -2.56
CA LYS A 151 -27.79 -9.00 -1.46
C LYS A 151 -26.52 -8.47 -0.78
N LEU A 152 -25.57 -7.99 -1.57
CA LEU A 152 -24.30 -7.46 -1.07
C LEU A 152 -24.55 -6.25 -0.15
N ALA A 153 -23.86 -6.23 0.98
CA ALA A 153 -23.90 -5.12 1.93
C ALA A 153 -22.96 -3.95 1.55
N CYS A 154 -22.02 -4.18 0.63
CA CYS A 154 -21.04 -3.17 0.21
C CYS A 154 -21.45 -2.46 -1.08
N PRO A 155 -21.02 -1.20 -1.29
CA PRO A 155 -21.19 -0.49 -2.54
C PRO A 155 -20.43 -1.17 -3.69
N VAL A 156 -20.88 -0.87 -4.92
CA VAL A 156 -20.24 -1.38 -6.14
C VAL A 156 -19.83 -0.21 -7.03
N ILE A 157 -18.57 -0.17 -7.46
CA ILE A 157 -18.12 0.70 -8.55
C ILE A 157 -18.19 -0.11 -9.84
N VAL A 158 -18.90 0.42 -10.84
CA VAL A 158 -18.92 -0.15 -12.20
C VAL A 158 -17.96 0.64 -13.06
N ALA A 159 -16.90 -0.01 -13.52
CA ALA A 159 -15.80 0.58 -14.31
C ALA A 159 -15.46 -0.30 -15.54
N GLY A 160 -16.48 -0.78 -16.23
CA GLY A 160 -16.36 -1.65 -17.41
C GLY A 160 -16.89 -0.98 -18.67
N ASN A 161 -17.20 -1.81 -19.69
CA ASN A 161 -17.67 -1.38 -20.99
C ASN A 161 -18.74 -0.27 -20.90
N ARG A 162 -18.40 0.93 -21.39
CA ARG A 162 -19.22 2.16 -21.29
C ARG A 162 -20.63 2.01 -21.89
N VAL A 163 -20.77 1.11 -22.89
CA VAL A 163 -22.06 0.91 -23.60
C VAL A 163 -23.12 0.39 -22.63
N VAL A 164 -22.74 -0.52 -21.74
CA VAL A 164 -23.66 -1.19 -20.79
C VAL A 164 -23.40 -0.86 -19.32
N ALA A 165 -22.37 -0.08 -19.00
CA ALA A 165 -22.04 0.24 -17.60
C ALA A 165 -23.19 0.93 -16.84
N ARG A 166 -23.91 1.85 -17.50
CA ARG A 166 -25.09 2.49 -16.90
C ARG A 166 -26.21 1.49 -16.63
N GLN A 167 -26.47 0.57 -17.56
CA GLN A 167 -27.46 -0.49 -17.39
C GLN A 167 -27.09 -1.45 -16.25
N ALA A 168 -25.81 -1.86 -16.15
CA ALA A 168 -25.32 -2.63 -15.02
C ALA A 168 -25.54 -1.90 -13.69
N GLY A 169 -25.29 -0.60 -13.66
CA GLY A 169 -25.56 0.25 -12.49
C GLY A 169 -27.06 0.31 -12.12
N VAL A 170 -27.95 0.36 -13.09
CA VAL A 170 -29.41 0.33 -12.84
C VAL A 170 -29.82 -1.00 -12.21
N ILE A 171 -29.35 -2.14 -12.76
CA ILE A 171 -29.63 -3.49 -12.23
C ILE A 171 -29.24 -3.59 -10.74
N LEU A 172 -28.05 -3.12 -10.40
CA LEU A 172 -27.55 -3.17 -9.02
C LEU A 172 -28.32 -2.23 -8.08
N ARG A 173 -28.66 -1.00 -8.53
CA ARG A 173 -29.46 -0.06 -7.71
C ARG A 173 -30.88 -0.57 -7.45
N GLN A 174 -31.50 -1.24 -8.41
CA GLN A 174 -32.82 -1.85 -8.23
C GLN A 174 -32.82 -2.95 -7.15
N ALA A 175 -31.65 -3.57 -6.89
CA ALA A 175 -31.46 -4.51 -5.79
C ALA A 175 -31.08 -3.85 -4.46
N GLY A 176 -31.12 -2.51 -4.36
CA GLY A 176 -30.78 -1.76 -3.16
C GLY A 176 -29.28 -1.58 -2.93
N ILE A 177 -28.42 -1.90 -3.90
CA ILE A 177 -26.97 -1.72 -3.79
C ILE A 177 -26.62 -0.27 -4.17
N GLU A 178 -25.79 0.37 -3.35
CA GLU A 178 -25.21 1.67 -3.70
C GLU A 178 -24.20 1.51 -4.85
N VAL A 179 -24.35 2.32 -5.91
CA VAL A 179 -23.56 2.16 -7.14
C VAL A 179 -23.00 3.48 -7.64
N THR A 180 -21.70 3.51 -7.84
CA THR A 180 -20.99 4.53 -8.60
C THR A 180 -20.62 3.96 -9.97
N VAL A 181 -20.97 4.65 -11.05
CA VAL A 181 -20.55 4.29 -12.41
C VAL A 181 -19.47 5.27 -12.83
N THR A 182 -18.33 4.74 -13.27
CA THR A 182 -17.18 5.53 -13.73
C THR A 182 -16.73 5.07 -15.12
N GLU A 183 -15.71 5.71 -15.66
CA GLU A 183 -15.10 5.30 -16.92
C GLU A 183 -14.49 3.90 -16.81
N ASN A 184 -14.39 3.24 -17.95
CA ASN A 184 -13.82 1.89 -18.05
C ASN A 184 -12.33 1.89 -17.68
N VAL A 185 -11.90 0.96 -16.81
CA VAL A 185 -10.48 0.79 -16.45
C VAL A 185 -9.62 0.32 -17.64
N MET A 186 -10.26 -0.27 -18.68
CA MET A 186 -9.61 -0.71 -19.91
C MET A 186 -10.52 -0.42 -21.11
N PRO A 187 -10.57 0.83 -21.59
CA PRO A 187 -11.46 1.22 -22.70
C PRO A 187 -11.11 0.53 -24.02
N SER A 188 -9.85 0.20 -24.25
CA SER A 188 -9.38 -0.61 -25.38
C SER A 188 -8.32 -1.61 -24.93
N LEU A 189 -8.08 -2.65 -25.70
CA LEU A 189 -7.13 -3.72 -25.34
C LEU A 189 -5.73 -3.15 -25.08
N GLY A 190 -5.19 -3.42 -23.89
CA GLY A 190 -3.87 -2.94 -23.47
C GLY A 190 -3.80 -1.47 -23.09
N CYS A 191 -4.89 -0.71 -23.17
CA CYS A 191 -4.96 0.70 -22.78
C CYS A 191 -5.60 0.81 -21.40
N LEU A 192 -4.84 1.21 -20.39
CA LEU A 192 -5.30 1.38 -19.01
C LEU A 192 -5.82 2.80 -18.79
N ASN A 193 -7.00 2.91 -18.16
CA ASN A 193 -7.60 4.15 -17.69
C ASN A 193 -8.09 3.98 -16.24
N VAL A 194 -7.15 3.89 -15.31
CA VAL A 194 -7.44 3.52 -13.92
C VAL A 194 -7.77 4.72 -13.02
N GLU A 195 -7.44 5.95 -13.41
CA GLU A 195 -7.61 7.14 -12.55
C GLU A 195 -9.06 7.45 -12.18
N PRO A 196 -10.06 7.36 -13.09
CA PRO A 196 -11.46 7.58 -12.71
C PRO A 196 -11.96 6.59 -11.64
N ALA A 197 -11.56 5.31 -11.77
CA ALA A 197 -11.89 4.30 -10.76
C ALA A 197 -11.16 4.56 -9.43
N ARG A 198 -9.89 4.95 -9.46
CA ARG A 198 -9.13 5.34 -8.26
C ARG A 198 -9.78 6.49 -7.52
N LYS A 199 -10.24 7.52 -8.26
CA LYS A 199 -10.96 8.64 -7.67
C LYS A 199 -12.24 8.16 -6.98
N ALA A 200 -13.07 7.36 -7.65
CA ALA A 200 -14.30 6.83 -7.07
C ALA A 200 -14.06 5.99 -5.80
N VAL A 201 -13.00 5.18 -5.78
CA VAL A 201 -12.59 4.43 -4.57
C VAL A 201 -12.25 5.37 -3.42
N ARG A 202 -11.46 6.43 -3.67
CA ARG A 202 -11.10 7.42 -2.63
C ARG A 202 -12.30 8.19 -2.11
N ASP A 203 -13.23 8.58 -2.99
CA ASP A 203 -14.46 9.29 -2.62
C ASP A 203 -15.33 8.43 -1.69
N ILE A 204 -15.52 7.14 -2.01
CA ILE A 204 -16.25 6.18 -1.17
C ILE A 204 -15.50 5.92 0.16
N PHE A 205 -14.17 5.81 0.13
CA PHE A 205 -13.38 5.69 1.35
C PHE A 205 -13.65 6.86 2.31
N SER A 206 -13.54 8.07 1.81
CA SER A 206 -13.76 9.28 2.62
C SER A 206 -15.21 9.36 3.15
N ALA A 207 -16.19 9.05 2.33
CA ALA A 207 -17.62 9.18 2.71
C ALA A 207 -18.10 8.11 3.70
N ARG A 208 -17.58 6.86 3.59
CA ARG A 208 -18.10 5.72 4.35
C ARG A 208 -17.17 5.19 5.41
N ILE A 209 -15.92 4.97 5.06
CA ILE A 209 -14.96 4.30 5.95
C ILE A 209 -14.58 5.22 7.11
N VAL A 210 -14.43 6.51 6.83
CA VAL A 210 -14.15 7.52 7.85
C VAL A 210 -15.30 7.60 8.86
N VAL A 211 -16.55 7.60 8.39
CA VAL A 211 -17.74 7.66 9.25
C VAL A 211 -17.91 6.36 10.05
N ALA A 212 -17.85 5.20 9.38
CA ALA A 212 -18.04 3.89 10.01
C ALA A 212 -16.99 3.57 11.08
N LYS A 213 -15.79 4.18 11.01
CA LYS A 213 -14.67 3.97 11.96
C LYS A 213 -14.58 5.03 13.05
N GLY A 214 -15.63 5.83 13.27
CA GLY A 214 -15.68 6.84 14.33
C GLY A 214 -14.73 8.03 14.10
N MET A 215 -14.38 8.32 12.86
CA MET A 215 -13.50 9.44 12.47
C MET A 215 -14.29 10.65 11.95
N ALA A 216 -15.64 10.59 11.98
CA ALA A 216 -16.48 11.65 11.42
C ALA A 216 -16.29 13.01 12.09
N GLU A 217 -16.15 13.02 13.42
CA GLU A 217 -15.93 14.27 14.16
C GLU A 217 -14.52 14.83 13.89
N LEU A 218 -13.51 13.95 13.79
CA LEU A 218 -12.16 14.36 13.40
C LEU A 218 -12.15 15.02 12.02
N GLN A 219 -12.97 14.51 11.09
CA GLN A 219 -13.06 15.06 9.72
C GLN A 219 -13.48 16.55 9.70
N ASN A 220 -14.29 17.00 10.68
CA ASN A 220 -14.74 18.39 10.74
C ASN A 220 -13.61 19.37 11.11
N ASP A 221 -12.56 18.88 11.79
CA ASP A 221 -11.41 19.68 12.19
C ASP A 221 -10.28 19.70 11.16
N LEU A 222 -10.43 18.91 10.07
CA LEU A 222 -9.41 18.76 9.05
C LEU A 222 -9.57 19.76 7.90
N ALA A 223 -8.44 20.23 7.38
CA ALA A 223 -8.39 21.11 6.21
C ALA A 223 -8.69 20.37 4.88
N ALA A 224 -8.65 19.03 4.87
CA ALA A 224 -8.97 18.20 3.72
C ALA A 224 -9.51 16.83 4.16
N PRO A 225 -10.21 16.08 3.27
CA PRO A 225 -10.68 14.74 3.57
C PRO A 225 -9.57 13.78 3.98
N ILE A 226 -9.89 12.87 4.91
CA ILE A 226 -8.96 11.79 5.31
C ILE A 226 -8.72 10.88 4.10
N ILE A 227 -7.45 10.63 3.79
CA ILE A 227 -7.05 9.71 2.71
C ILE A 227 -6.46 8.41 3.27
N PRO A 228 -6.44 7.30 2.50
CA PRO A 228 -5.71 6.10 2.92
C PRO A 228 -4.22 6.38 3.11
N THR A 229 -3.62 5.91 4.23
CA THR A 229 -2.16 6.06 4.47
C THR A 229 -1.32 5.58 3.28
N PRO A 230 -1.61 4.43 2.64
CA PRO A 230 -0.84 4.02 1.49
C PRO A 230 -0.98 4.94 0.26
N ALA A 231 -2.07 5.68 0.15
CA ALA A 231 -2.22 6.70 -0.91
C ALA A 231 -1.30 7.90 -0.63
N ALA A 232 -1.22 8.34 0.64
CA ALA A 232 -0.28 9.39 1.05
C ALA A 232 1.17 8.96 0.80
N VAL A 233 1.56 7.74 1.17
CA VAL A 233 2.91 7.21 0.90
C VAL A 233 3.21 7.17 -0.59
N LEU A 234 2.28 6.68 -1.43
CA LEU A 234 2.47 6.67 -2.88
C LEU A 234 2.62 8.08 -3.46
N GLN A 235 1.90 9.06 -2.92
CA GLN A 235 2.03 10.46 -3.32
C GLN A 235 3.41 11.03 -2.99
N ALA A 236 3.96 10.73 -1.81
CA ALA A 236 5.32 11.13 -1.43
C ALA A 236 6.39 10.48 -2.32
N VAL A 237 6.26 9.17 -2.58
CA VAL A 237 7.19 8.44 -3.48
C VAL A 237 7.11 8.99 -4.90
N THR A 238 5.90 9.37 -5.36
CA THR A 238 5.69 10.02 -6.66
C THR A 238 6.40 11.34 -6.74
N LEU A 239 6.22 12.20 -5.73
CA LEU A 239 6.84 13.52 -5.66
C LEU A 239 8.38 13.42 -5.66
N LEU A 240 8.94 12.46 -4.91
CA LEU A 240 10.39 12.19 -4.95
C LEU A 240 10.85 11.78 -6.33
N ALA A 241 10.19 10.81 -6.96
CA ALA A 241 10.60 10.29 -8.26
C ALA A 241 10.52 11.36 -9.37
N GLU A 242 9.43 12.12 -9.42
CA GLU A 242 9.21 13.16 -10.43
C GLU A 242 10.19 14.32 -10.29
N ARG A 243 10.45 14.78 -9.05
CA ARG A 243 11.37 15.89 -8.78
C ARG A 243 12.84 15.49 -8.90
N SER A 244 13.21 14.28 -8.55
CA SER A 244 14.58 13.76 -8.71
C SER A 244 14.85 13.18 -10.11
N GLN A 245 13.81 13.04 -10.95
CA GLN A 245 13.88 12.37 -12.26
C GLN A 245 14.53 10.97 -12.17
N ALA A 246 14.24 10.25 -11.11
CA ALA A 246 14.87 8.98 -10.78
C ALA A 246 13.83 7.97 -10.25
N GLY A 247 14.04 6.70 -10.50
CA GLY A 247 13.18 5.65 -9.96
C GLY A 247 13.29 5.55 -8.45
N VAL A 248 12.15 5.57 -7.75
CA VAL A 248 12.06 5.44 -6.28
C VAL A 248 11.16 4.28 -5.91
N LEU A 249 11.58 3.50 -4.91
CA LEU A 249 10.82 2.41 -4.32
C LEU A 249 10.72 2.61 -2.81
N ALA A 250 9.54 2.38 -2.24
CA ALA A 250 9.37 2.34 -0.79
C ALA A 250 8.80 0.98 -0.35
N ILE A 251 9.32 0.46 0.77
CA ILE A 251 8.85 -0.77 1.42
C ILE A 251 8.39 -0.38 2.83
N ASP A 252 7.10 -0.54 3.10
CA ASP A 252 6.49 -0.28 4.41
C ASP A 252 6.13 -1.60 5.09
N VAL A 253 6.89 -1.96 6.12
CA VAL A 253 6.66 -3.19 6.89
C VAL A 253 5.84 -2.87 8.12
N GLY A 254 4.55 -3.16 8.04
CA GLY A 254 3.60 -2.95 9.12
C GLY A 254 3.37 -4.19 10.01
N GLY A 255 2.54 -4.02 11.03
CA GLY A 255 2.14 -5.12 11.91
C GLY A 255 1.23 -6.15 11.24
N ALA A 256 0.37 -5.71 10.32
CA ALA A 256 -0.62 -6.54 9.64
C ALA A 256 -0.31 -6.78 8.16
N THR A 257 0.35 -5.84 7.49
CA THR A 257 0.63 -5.87 6.04
C THR A 257 2.03 -5.38 5.74
N THR A 258 2.55 -5.77 4.58
CA THR A 258 3.71 -5.11 3.97
C THR A 258 3.29 -4.50 2.65
N ASP A 259 3.56 -3.21 2.49
CA ASP A 259 3.25 -2.45 1.30
C ASP A 259 4.52 -2.15 0.51
N VAL A 260 4.46 -2.31 -0.82
CA VAL A 260 5.55 -1.93 -1.72
C VAL A 260 5.02 -0.92 -2.73
N HIS A 261 5.67 0.23 -2.79
CA HIS A 261 5.38 1.32 -3.71
C HIS A 261 6.55 1.53 -4.65
N SER A 262 6.33 1.58 -5.94
CA SER A 262 7.36 1.95 -6.90
C SER A 262 6.86 3.00 -7.88
N VAL A 263 7.68 4.01 -8.08
CA VAL A 263 7.48 5.04 -9.11
C VAL A 263 8.75 5.09 -9.93
N ALA A 264 8.68 4.53 -11.12
CA ALA A 264 9.81 4.42 -12.02
C ALA A 264 9.33 4.24 -13.45
N GLU A 265 10.03 4.83 -14.40
CA GLU A 265 9.89 4.45 -15.80
C GLU A 265 10.30 2.98 -15.97
N GLU A 266 9.64 2.33 -16.86
CA GLU A 266 10.01 0.97 -17.22
C GLU A 266 11.18 1.01 -18.18
N HIS A 267 12.25 0.29 -17.86
CA HIS A 267 13.36 0.17 -18.80
C HIS A 267 12.88 -0.46 -20.12
N PRO A 268 13.36 0.03 -21.27
CA PRO A 268 13.10 -0.59 -22.56
C PRO A 268 13.41 -2.08 -22.47
N THR A 269 12.48 -2.89 -22.91
CA THR A 269 12.70 -4.34 -22.96
C THR A 269 13.88 -4.64 -23.87
N ALA A 270 14.86 -5.37 -23.37
CA ALA A 270 16.04 -5.74 -24.15
C ALA A 270 15.62 -6.44 -25.45
N SER A 271 16.39 -6.23 -26.52
CA SER A 271 16.14 -6.86 -27.83
C SER A 271 16.02 -8.39 -27.68
N GLY A 272 14.98 -8.98 -28.27
CA GLY A 272 14.72 -10.43 -28.19
C GLY A 272 13.95 -10.90 -26.95
N VAL A 273 13.58 -10.02 -26.02
CA VAL A 273 12.73 -10.35 -24.88
C VAL A 273 11.26 -10.09 -25.21
N ILE A 274 10.41 -11.09 -25.00
CA ILE A 274 8.95 -10.98 -25.19
C ILE A 274 8.31 -10.53 -23.90
N ARG A 275 7.56 -9.44 -23.92
CA ARG A 275 6.73 -9.03 -22.77
C ARG A 275 5.41 -9.79 -22.75
N ARG A 276 5.04 -10.26 -21.57
CA ARG A 276 3.75 -10.91 -21.32
C ARG A 276 3.01 -10.18 -20.19
N GLY A 277 1.72 -9.93 -20.38
CA GLY A 277 0.85 -9.22 -19.47
C GLY A 277 0.56 -7.78 -19.91
N LEU A 278 -0.11 -7.03 -19.05
CA LEU A 278 -0.41 -5.61 -19.28
C LEU A 278 0.85 -4.75 -19.15
N PRO A 279 0.88 -3.56 -19.79
CA PRO A 279 1.88 -2.55 -19.47
C PRO A 279 1.87 -2.24 -17.97
N GLU A 280 3.06 -2.18 -17.39
CA GLU A 280 3.18 -1.86 -15.96
C GLU A 280 3.01 -0.35 -15.75
N PRO A 281 2.22 0.06 -14.73
CA PRO A 281 2.01 1.48 -14.49
C PRO A 281 3.28 2.17 -13.97
N PHE A 282 3.47 3.44 -14.34
CA PHE A 282 4.55 4.28 -13.80
C PHE A 282 4.54 4.26 -12.27
N ARG A 283 3.34 4.43 -11.67
CA ARG A 283 3.08 4.37 -10.23
C ARG A 283 2.43 3.04 -9.90
N LYS A 284 3.18 2.12 -9.29
CA LYS A 284 2.71 0.78 -8.90
C LYS A 284 2.73 0.62 -7.39
N ARG A 285 1.71 -0.03 -6.84
CA ARG A 285 1.63 -0.44 -5.44
C ARG A 285 1.11 -1.87 -5.33
N ASN A 286 1.71 -2.62 -4.42
CA ASN A 286 1.19 -3.90 -3.94
C ASN A 286 0.98 -3.85 -2.44
N VAL A 287 -0.01 -4.57 -1.95
CA VAL A 287 -0.27 -4.82 -0.53
C VAL A 287 -0.24 -6.31 -0.29
N GLU A 288 0.69 -6.73 0.54
CA GLU A 288 0.78 -8.11 0.98
C GLU A 288 0.09 -8.23 2.35
N GLY A 289 -1.17 -8.68 2.32
CA GLY A 289 -2.01 -8.73 3.51
C GLY A 289 -1.69 -9.89 4.45
N ASP A 290 -0.88 -10.83 4.00
CA ASP A 290 -0.37 -11.99 4.72
C ASP A 290 1.05 -11.79 5.27
N LEU A 291 1.68 -10.64 5.00
CA LEU A 291 3.07 -10.38 5.36
C LEU A 291 3.17 -9.20 6.35
N GLY A 292 2.81 -9.44 7.59
CA GLY A 292 2.99 -8.47 8.67
C GLY A 292 3.79 -9.05 9.83
N VAL A 293 4.42 -8.19 10.64
CA VAL A 293 5.29 -8.63 11.74
C VAL A 293 4.52 -8.83 13.06
N ARG A 294 3.18 -8.68 13.06
CA ARG A 294 2.29 -8.90 14.22
C ARG A 294 1.12 -9.79 13.83
N SER A 295 -0.04 -9.24 13.56
CA SER A 295 -1.27 -10.00 13.31
C SER A 295 -1.23 -10.92 12.08
N SER A 296 -0.25 -10.79 11.21
CA SER A 296 -0.01 -11.65 10.04
C SER A 296 1.38 -12.29 10.04
N ALA A 297 1.99 -12.44 11.21
CA ALA A 297 3.35 -13.01 11.35
C ALA A 297 3.38 -14.50 10.93
N GLY A 298 2.29 -15.23 11.12
CA GLY A 298 2.14 -16.60 10.64
C GLY A 298 2.19 -16.72 9.12
N GLY A 299 1.68 -15.72 8.41
CA GLY A 299 1.81 -15.64 6.95
C GLY A 299 3.26 -15.51 6.50
N VAL A 300 4.07 -14.72 7.21
CA VAL A 300 5.52 -14.60 6.94
C VAL A 300 6.23 -15.94 7.19
N LEU A 301 5.93 -16.59 8.32
CA LEU A 301 6.46 -17.92 8.64
C LEU A 301 6.07 -18.96 7.58
N SER A 302 4.81 -18.93 7.14
CA SER A 302 4.32 -19.86 6.11
C SER A 302 4.97 -19.59 4.75
N ALA A 303 5.20 -18.34 4.38
CA ALA A 303 5.76 -17.97 3.09
C ALA A 303 7.26 -18.29 2.96
N MET A 304 8.02 -18.18 4.05
CA MET A 304 9.47 -18.38 4.04
C MET A 304 9.93 -19.72 4.66
N GLY A 305 9.19 -20.23 5.64
CA GLY A 305 9.56 -21.40 6.42
C GLY A 305 10.51 -21.10 7.57
N GLY A 306 10.44 -21.91 8.64
CA GLY A 306 11.20 -21.67 9.86
C GLY A 306 12.73 -21.77 9.66
N GLU A 307 13.19 -22.70 8.83
CA GLU A 307 14.63 -22.87 8.54
C GLU A 307 15.20 -21.66 7.79
N ALA A 308 14.49 -21.13 6.80
CA ALA A 308 14.94 -19.95 6.07
C ALA A 308 14.91 -18.69 6.95
N LEU A 309 13.92 -18.56 7.85
CA LEU A 309 13.89 -17.50 8.86
C LEU A 309 15.09 -17.61 9.82
N ALA A 310 15.45 -18.81 10.26
CA ALA A 310 16.61 -19.02 11.13
C ALA A 310 17.92 -18.64 10.43
N LYS A 311 18.08 -19.02 9.16
CA LYS A 311 19.23 -18.60 8.33
C LYS A 311 19.29 -17.07 8.18
N LEU A 312 18.15 -16.45 7.96
CA LEU A 312 18.04 -14.99 7.83
C LEU A 312 18.38 -14.29 9.16
N ALA A 313 17.86 -14.79 10.28
CA ALA A 313 18.20 -14.29 11.61
C ALA A 313 19.71 -14.38 11.88
N HIS A 314 20.33 -15.52 11.58
CA HIS A 314 21.78 -15.68 11.69
C HIS A 314 22.56 -14.71 10.79
N THR A 315 22.07 -14.44 9.59
CA THR A 315 22.69 -13.45 8.69
C THR A 315 22.62 -12.03 9.25
N LEU A 316 21.51 -11.70 9.93
CA LEU A 316 21.29 -10.36 10.51
C LEU A 316 22.11 -10.14 11.79
N ALA A 317 22.25 -11.17 12.62
CA ALA A 317 23.01 -11.13 13.88
C ALA A 317 23.55 -12.52 14.22
N PRO A 318 24.74 -12.89 13.70
CA PRO A 318 25.34 -14.22 13.88
C PRO A 318 25.58 -14.61 15.35
N GLU A 319 25.79 -13.62 16.22
CA GLU A 319 26.02 -13.77 17.64
C GLU A 319 24.76 -14.13 18.45
N TRP A 320 23.58 -14.01 17.85
CA TRP A 320 22.30 -14.28 18.51
C TRP A 320 21.56 -15.44 17.80
N PRO A 321 21.84 -16.69 18.11
CA PRO A 321 21.18 -17.81 17.46
C PRO A 321 19.68 -17.82 17.80
N LEU A 322 18.85 -17.84 16.79
CA LEU A 322 17.40 -17.92 16.93
C LEU A 322 16.83 -18.95 15.94
N THR A 323 16.23 -20.02 16.47
CA THR A 323 15.67 -21.11 15.66
C THR A 323 14.19 -21.36 15.95
N ASP A 324 13.71 -20.93 17.13
CA ASP A 324 12.36 -21.23 17.60
C ASP A 324 11.38 -20.09 17.23
N PHE A 325 10.95 -20.07 15.98
CA PHE A 325 10.01 -19.06 15.47
C PHE A 325 8.52 -19.34 15.77
N PRO A 326 7.99 -20.58 15.69
CA PRO A 326 6.56 -20.81 15.81
C PRO A 326 5.91 -20.24 17.08
N PRO A 327 6.40 -20.46 18.31
CA PRO A 327 5.78 -19.90 19.52
C PRO A 327 5.90 -18.36 19.57
N ARG A 328 7.00 -17.79 19.05
CA ARG A 328 7.21 -16.34 19.02
C ARG A 328 6.27 -15.66 18.03
N VAL A 329 6.01 -16.31 16.89
CA VAL A 329 5.02 -15.86 15.90
C VAL A 329 3.62 -15.91 16.50
N ALA A 330 3.22 -17.03 17.12
CA ALA A 330 1.92 -17.16 17.77
C ALA A 330 1.70 -16.10 18.87
N GLN A 331 2.72 -15.77 19.62
CA GLN A 331 2.64 -14.72 20.65
C GLN A 331 2.34 -13.35 20.03
N ARG A 332 2.96 -13.00 18.89
CA ARG A 332 2.74 -11.73 18.17
C ARG A 332 1.35 -11.64 17.56
N GLU A 333 0.81 -12.75 17.08
CA GLU A 333 -0.56 -12.80 16.54
C GLU A 333 -1.62 -12.67 17.64
N ASN A 334 -1.39 -13.31 18.80
CA ASN A 334 -2.29 -13.23 19.94
C ASN A 334 -2.25 -11.87 20.64
N ASP A 335 -1.09 -11.22 20.66
CA ASP A 335 -0.89 -9.88 21.22
C ASP A 335 -0.11 -8.99 20.25
N PRO A 336 -0.80 -8.31 19.31
CA PRO A 336 -0.14 -7.39 18.37
C PRO A 336 0.54 -6.19 19.04
N ALA A 337 0.22 -5.88 20.31
CA ALA A 337 0.87 -4.84 21.09
C ALA A 337 2.15 -5.32 21.79
N PHE A 338 2.45 -6.63 21.71
CA PHE A 338 3.65 -7.21 22.29
C PHE A 338 4.93 -6.54 21.77
N LEU A 339 5.64 -5.88 22.65
CA LEU A 339 6.94 -5.24 22.40
C LEU A 339 7.91 -5.67 23.50
N ARG A 340 9.00 -6.29 23.12
CA ARG A 340 10.11 -6.66 23.99
C ARG A 340 11.40 -6.03 23.51
N THR A 341 12.33 -5.87 24.43
CA THR A 341 13.64 -5.25 24.17
C THR A 341 14.80 -6.23 24.35
N ASP A 342 14.52 -7.48 24.70
CA ASP A 342 15.49 -8.55 24.78
C ASP A 342 15.94 -9.01 23.37
N CYS A 343 17.21 -9.38 23.25
CA CYS A 343 17.86 -9.67 21.98
C CYS A 343 17.12 -10.72 21.12
N PRO A 344 16.64 -11.87 21.65
CA PRO A 344 15.93 -12.85 20.84
C PRO A 344 14.64 -12.33 20.23
N GLU A 345 13.87 -11.49 20.94
CA GLU A 345 12.62 -10.93 20.42
C GLU A 345 12.87 -9.82 19.41
N LEU A 346 13.89 -8.97 19.62
CA LEU A 346 14.30 -7.97 18.63
C LEU A 346 14.79 -8.63 17.34
N LEU A 347 15.54 -9.75 17.45
CA LEU A 347 15.99 -10.50 16.28
C LEU A 347 14.85 -11.21 15.57
N CYS A 348 13.86 -11.73 16.32
CA CYS A 348 12.65 -12.31 15.73
C CYS A 348 11.90 -11.25 14.90
N ASP A 349 11.70 -10.06 15.45
CA ASP A 349 11.07 -8.95 14.72
C ASP A 349 11.87 -8.57 13.46
N ALA A 350 13.21 -8.52 13.58
CA ALA A 350 14.08 -8.20 12.46
C ALA A 350 14.03 -9.25 11.36
N ALA A 351 14.05 -10.54 11.71
CA ALA A 351 13.98 -11.64 10.75
C ALA A 351 12.60 -11.67 10.04
N LEU A 352 11.51 -11.50 10.80
CA LEU A 352 10.16 -11.40 10.23
C LEU A 352 10.05 -10.20 9.27
N ALA A 353 10.58 -9.04 9.65
CA ALA A 353 10.54 -7.85 8.81
C ALA A 353 11.38 -8.01 7.54
N ALA A 354 12.56 -8.60 7.62
CA ALA A 354 13.39 -8.88 6.46
C ALA A 354 12.73 -9.89 5.51
N ALA A 355 12.12 -10.95 6.06
CA ALA A 355 11.39 -11.95 5.31
C ALA A 355 10.15 -11.35 4.60
N ALA A 356 9.36 -10.56 5.32
CA ALA A 356 8.21 -9.87 4.79
C ALA A 356 8.59 -8.91 3.65
N ALA A 357 9.60 -8.06 3.87
CA ALA A 357 10.10 -7.11 2.88
C ALA A 357 10.65 -7.83 1.62
N THR A 358 11.45 -8.90 1.80
CA THR A 358 11.99 -9.69 0.69
C THR A 358 10.88 -10.32 -0.14
N THR A 359 9.92 -10.96 0.53
CA THR A 359 8.81 -11.65 -0.14
C THR A 359 7.91 -10.66 -0.87
N ALA A 360 7.57 -9.54 -0.22
CA ALA A 360 6.75 -8.49 -0.81
C ALA A 360 7.44 -7.86 -2.02
N LEU A 361 8.73 -7.56 -1.93
CA LEU A 361 9.50 -7.02 -3.05
C LEU A 361 9.53 -8.00 -4.23
N ARG A 362 9.77 -9.29 -3.99
CA ARG A 362 9.78 -10.32 -5.04
C ARG A 362 8.44 -10.51 -5.74
N ARG A 363 7.31 -10.28 -5.02
CA ARG A 363 5.96 -10.30 -5.59
C ARG A 363 5.63 -9.01 -6.35
N HIS A 364 6.32 -7.91 -6.03
CA HIS A 364 6.11 -6.61 -6.66
C HIS A 364 6.84 -6.43 -7.98
N VAL A 365 8.08 -6.90 -8.05
CA VAL A 365 8.95 -6.77 -9.23
C VAL A 365 8.64 -7.79 -10.31
N GLY A 366 9.13 -7.52 -11.51
CA GLY A 366 9.04 -8.46 -12.62
C GLY A 366 10.06 -9.59 -12.55
N ARG A 367 9.89 -10.54 -13.46
CA ARG A 367 10.81 -11.66 -13.65
C ARG A 367 11.09 -11.89 -15.13
N ARG A 368 12.29 -12.38 -15.43
CA ARG A 368 12.69 -12.91 -16.74
C ARG A 368 12.91 -14.42 -16.64
N TYR A 369 12.41 -15.15 -17.62
CA TYR A 369 12.59 -16.60 -17.71
C TYR A 369 12.61 -17.05 -19.16
N VAL A 370 13.26 -18.19 -19.41
CA VAL A 370 13.27 -18.82 -20.73
C VAL A 370 11.99 -19.64 -20.88
N HIS A 371 11.18 -19.29 -21.89
CA HIS A 371 10.01 -20.06 -22.29
C HIS A 371 10.38 -21.00 -23.44
N PRO A 372 10.24 -22.32 -23.28
CA PRO A 372 10.55 -23.28 -24.33
C PRO A 372 9.55 -23.10 -25.50
N THR A 373 10.07 -23.08 -26.74
CA THR A 373 9.27 -23.11 -27.96
C THR A 373 9.84 -24.13 -28.93
N PRO A 374 9.08 -24.60 -29.93
CA PRO A 374 9.59 -25.55 -30.93
C PRO A 374 10.82 -25.00 -31.70
N ALA A 375 10.99 -23.69 -31.77
CA ALA A 375 12.12 -23.03 -32.44
C ALA A 375 13.28 -22.68 -31.47
N GLY A 376 13.29 -23.23 -30.25
CA GLY A 376 14.26 -22.91 -29.21
C GLY A 376 13.68 -22.08 -28.05
N GLY A 377 14.49 -21.82 -27.02
CA GLY A 377 14.08 -21.01 -25.85
C GLY A 377 13.93 -19.54 -26.23
N ARG A 378 12.84 -18.91 -25.79
CA ARG A 378 12.64 -17.47 -25.89
C ARG A 378 12.62 -16.82 -24.53
N MET A 379 13.35 -15.70 -24.38
CA MET A 379 13.32 -14.94 -23.13
C MET A 379 11.98 -14.20 -23.01
N VAL A 380 11.29 -14.42 -21.91
CA VAL A 380 10.01 -13.78 -21.58
C VAL A 380 10.17 -12.96 -20.31
N GLN A 381 9.62 -11.75 -20.30
CA GLN A 381 9.51 -10.89 -19.14
C GLN A 381 8.06 -10.74 -18.72
N THR A 382 7.79 -10.89 -17.42
CA THR A 382 6.50 -10.59 -16.79
C THR A 382 6.72 -9.59 -15.67
N GLY A 383 5.79 -8.64 -15.48
CA GLY A 383 5.88 -7.63 -14.42
C GLY A 383 6.92 -6.54 -14.71
N LYS A 384 7.07 -5.63 -13.74
CA LYS A 384 7.83 -4.38 -13.87
C LYS A 384 9.32 -4.60 -13.65
N ASP A 385 10.15 -4.09 -14.56
CA ASP A 385 11.60 -4.03 -14.39
C ASP A 385 11.96 -2.83 -13.51
N LEU A 386 12.46 -3.11 -12.31
CA LEU A 386 12.89 -2.11 -11.33
C LEU A 386 14.41 -2.14 -11.07
N THR A 387 15.17 -2.81 -11.94
CA THR A 387 16.65 -2.92 -11.79
C THR A 387 17.35 -1.56 -11.80
N GLY A 388 16.77 -0.55 -12.45
CA GLY A 388 17.30 0.81 -12.54
C GLY A 388 16.77 1.78 -11.47
N VAL A 389 16.03 1.30 -10.48
CA VAL A 389 15.62 2.14 -9.34
C VAL A 389 16.86 2.59 -8.58
N SER A 390 16.97 3.89 -8.34
CA SER A 390 18.14 4.52 -7.72
C SER A 390 18.01 4.73 -6.21
N LEU A 391 16.79 4.76 -5.68
CA LEU A 391 16.53 4.99 -4.25
C LEU A 391 15.49 3.98 -3.73
N VAL A 392 15.83 3.28 -2.65
CA VAL A 392 14.91 2.43 -1.90
C VAL A 392 14.76 2.96 -0.48
N ILE A 393 13.53 3.21 -0.06
CA ILE A 393 13.20 3.73 1.27
C ILE A 393 12.48 2.64 2.05
N GLY A 394 13.03 2.27 3.20
CA GLY A 394 12.37 1.40 4.17
C GLY A 394 11.63 2.21 5.23
N THR A 395 10.37 1.88 5.49
CA THR A 395 9.56 2.48 6.56
C THR A 395 8.81 1.40 7.34
N GLY A 396 8.07 1.79 8.36
CA GLY A 396 7.40 0.88 9.28
C GLY A 396 8.16 0.68 10.58
N GLY A 397 7.45 0.22 11.62
CA GLY A 397 7.94 0.24 13.00
C GLY A 397 9.28 -0.45 13.21
N VAL A 398 9.45 -1.66 12.70
CA VAL A 398 10.69 -2.43 12.86
C VAL A 398 11.84 -1.80 12.09
N LEU A 399 11.61 -1.37 10.84
CA LEU A 399 12.64 -0.71 10.02
C LEU A 399 13.09 0.63 10.61
N ALA A 400 12.15 1.42 11.13
CA ALA A 400 12.42 2.75 11.66
C ALA A 400 13.17 2.72 13.02
N HIS A 401 12.84 1.76 13.88
CA HIS A 401 13.29 1.76 15.29
C HIS A 401 14.34 0.69 15.62
N SER A 402 14.46 -0.38 14.82
CA SER A 402 15.47 -1.40 15.08
C SER A 402 16.87 -0.91 14.71
N LEU A 403 17.85 -1.25 15.52
CA LEU A 403 19.27 -1.10 15.19
C LEU A 403 19.65 -1.91 13.93
N LEU A 404 18.93 -3.02 13.68
CA LEU A 404 19.12 -3.87 12.50
C LEU A 404 18.37 -3.33 11.26
N GLY A 405 17.66 -2.20 11.35
CA GLY A 405 16.90 -1.62 10.24
C GLY A 405 17.68 -1.53 8.92
N PRO A 406 18.92 -1.00 8.90
CA PRO A 406 19.74 -0.96 7.68
C PRO A 406 20.07 -2.36 7.13
N ALA A 407 20.34 -3.33 8.00
CA ALA A 407 20.61 -4.72 7.60
C ALA A 407 19.37 -5.42 7.05
N ILE A 408 18.21 -5.19 7.66
CA ILE A 408 16.91 -5.68 7.18
C ILE A 408 16.64 -5.18 5.76
N LEU A 409 16.74 -3.88 5.52
CA LEU A 409 16.48 -3.29 4.20
C LEU A 409 17.48 -3.77 3.15
N ARG A 410 18.75 -3.87 3.52
CA ARG A 410 19.80 -4.41 2.64
C ARG A 410 19.51 -5.87 2.27
N SER A 411 19.16 -6.71 3.24
CA SER A 411 18.80 -8.11 3.02
C SER A 411 17.60 -8.26 2.08
N ALA A 412 16.59 -7.40 2.23
CA ALA A 412 15.40 -7.42 1.37
C ALA A 412 15.71 -7.07 -0.10
N CYS A 413 16.63 -6.10 -0.31
CA CYS A 413 17.02 -5.66 -1.66
C CYS A 413 18.10 -6.55 -2.29
N HIS A 414 18.82 -7.35 -1.49
CA HIS A 414 19.88 -8.22 -1.99
C HIS A 414 19.28 -9.47 -2.65
N CYS A 415 19.29 -9.48 -3.96
CA CYS A 415 18.77 -10.60 -4.75
C CYS A 415 19.88 -11.16 -5.65
N HIS A 416 20.29 -12.42 -5.37
CA HIS A 416 21.27 -13.15 -6.18
C HIS A 416 20.65 -13.72 -7.47
N ASP A 417 19.34 -13.82 -7.54
CA ASP A 417 18.61 -14.35 -8.68
C ASP A 417 18.49 -13.28 -9.77
N GLU A 418 19.28 -13.43 -10.84
CA GLU A 418 19.27 -12.51 -11.97
C GLU A 418 17.95 -12.50 -12.74
N SER A 419 17.12 -13.52 -12.57
CA SER A 419 15.79 -13.57 -13.17
C SER A 419 14.82 -12.60 -12.51
N VAL A 420 15.06 -12.18 -11.26
CA VAL A 420 14.24 -11.21 -10.51
C VAL A 420 14.70 -9.79 -10.84
N LEU A 421 13.76 -8.95 -11.28
CA LEU A 421 14.03 -7.60 -11.74
C LEU A 421 13.94 -6.56 -10.60
N ALA A 422 14.58 -6.87 -9.47
CA ALA A 422 14.67 -6.01 -8.29
C ALA A 422 15.77 -4.94 -8.45
N PRO A 423 15.74 -3.83 -7.67
CA PRO A 423 16.79 -2.81 -7.65
C PRO A 423 18.18 -3.41 -7.41
N ARG A 424 19.18 -3.00 -8.21
CA ARG A 424 20.54 -3.58 -8.10
C ARG A 424 21.53 -2.65 -7.41
N ASN A 425 21.51 -1.36 -7.74
CA ASN A 425 22.49 -0.37 -7.26
C ASN A 425 21.80 0.82 -6.58
N ALA A 426 20.68 0.57 -5.91
CA ALA A 426 19.92 1.62 -5.27
C ALA A 426 20.57 2.10 -3.97
N GLU A 427 20.49 3.38 -3.72
CA GLU A 427 20.74 3.94 -2.40
C GLU A 427 19.65 3.48 -1.44
N LEU A 428 20.02 3.01 -0.24
CA LEU A 428 19.09 2.52 0.77
C LEU A 428 18.94 3.56 1.88
N ARG A 429 17.71 3.97 2.17
CA ARG A 429 17.38 4.93 3.22
C ARG A 429 16.29 4.40 4.13
N LEU A 430 16.28 4.84 5.38
CA LEU A 430 15.23 4.51 6.35
C LEU A 430 14.44 5.77 6.72
N ASP A 431 13.13 5.68 6.61
CA ASP A 431 12.21 6.71 7.10
C ASP A 431 11.98 6.56 8.62
N LYS A 432 12.98 6.96 9.40
CA LYS A 432 12.90 6.97 10.87
C LYS A 432 11.96 8.04 11.42
N GLY A 433 11.58 8.99 10.58
CA GLY A 433 10.73 10.12 10.94
C GLY A 433 9.25 9.91 10.61
N TYR A 434 8.90 8.84 9.89
CA TYR A 434 7.57 8.64 9.29
C TYR A 434 7.17 9.79 8.35
N LEU A 435 8.18 10.31 7.61
CA LEU A 435 8.02 11.47 6.76
C LEU A 435 7.28 11.16 5.45
N LEU A 436 7.29 9.90 4.97
CA LEU A 436 6.62 9.54 3.73
C LEU A 436 5.11 9.84 3.79
N ALA A 437 4.40 9.33 4.78
CA ALA A 437 2.98 9.61 4.93
C ALA A 437 2.71 11.09 5.18
N ALA A 438 3.52 11.73 6.02
CA ALA A 438 3.42 13.16 6.35
C ALA A 438 3.63 14.04 5.12
N ALA A 439 4.68 13.80 4.33
CA ALA A 439 4.95 14.56 3.12
C ALA A 439 3.88 14.34 2.03
N GLY A 440 3.36 13.11 1.91
CA GLY A 440 2.23 12.86 1.01
C GLY A 440 0.98 13.66 1.36
N LEU A 441 0.69 13.82 2.65
CA LEU A 441 -0.37 14.73 3.12
C LEU A 441 -0.04 16.19 2.81
N LEU A 442 1.18 16.62 3.15
CA LEU A 442 1.64 18.01 2.94
C LEU A 442 1.63 18.39 1.47
N ALA A 443 1.89 17.45 0.55
CA ALA A 443 1.91 17.72 -0.89
C ALA A 443 0.56 18.25 -1.41
N SER A 444 -0.57 17.93 -0.75
CA SER A 444 -1.87 18.50 -1.11
C SER A 444 -2.01 19.99 -0.83
N LEU A 445 -1.18 20.54 0.06
CA LEU A 445 -1.13 21.97 0.40
C LEU A 445 0.06 22.67 -0.28
N ASN A 446 1.23 22.03 -0.24
CA ASN A 446 2.48 22.62 -0.75
C ASN A 446 3.46 21.49 -1.16
N GLU A 447 3.53 21.22 -2.46
CA GLU A 447 4.40 20.17 -3.02
C GLU A 447 5.90 20.47 -2.80
N GLU A 448 6.30 21.73 -2.87
CA GLU A 448 7.70 22.11 -2.69
C GLU A 448 8.15 21.89 -1.24
N ALA A 449 7.33 22.30 -0.28
CA ALA A 449 7.61 22.04 1.13
C ALA A 449 7.62 20.53 1.44
N ALA A 450 6.72 19.77 0.85
CA ALA A 450 6.68 18.32 0.98
C ALA A 450 7.94 17.65 0.43
N PHE A 451 8.39 18.06 -0.74
CA PHE A 451 9.63 17.56 -1.34
C PHE A 451 10.85 17.89 -0.48
N ASN A 452 10.98 19.15 -0.05
CA ASN A 452 12.08 19.59 0.79
C ASN A 452 12.09 18.90 2.16
N LEU A 453 10.90 18.61 2.74
CA LEU A 453 10.77 17.83 3.96
C LEU A 453 11.35 16.42 3.79
N LEU A 454 11.06 15.76 2.67
CA LEU A 454 11.59 14.43 2.36
C LEU A 454 13.11 14.47 2.13
N VAL A 455 13.60 15.42 1.36
CA VAL A 455 15.04 15.55 1.08
C VAL A 455 15.81 15.83 2.37
N ASN A 456 15.36 16.76 3.18
CA ASN A 456 16.02 17.12 4.45
C ASN A 456 16.00 15.98 5.46
N GLY A 457 14.92 15.21 5.51
CA GLY A 457 14.72 14.17 6.53
C GLY A 457 15.21 12.78 6.13
N LEU A 458 15.17 12.43 4.83
CA LEU A 458 15.55 11.09 4.34
C LEU A 458 16.95 11.08 3.72
N VAL A 459 17.30 12.12 2.95
CA VAL A 459 18.58 12.13 2.22
C VAL A 459 19.71 12.73 3.05
N GLY A 460 19.37 13.56 4.05
CA GLY A 460 20.36 14.31 4.84
C GLY A 460 21.02 15.40 3.97
N LYS A 461 21.34 16.54 4.53
CA LYS A 461 22.28 17.45 3.86
C LYS A 461 23.58 16.66 3.65
N LYS A 462 24.05 16.49 2.42
CA LYS A 462 25.46 16.15 2.19
C LYS A 462 26.24 17.14 3.06
N SER A 463 26.93 16.61 4.06
CA SER A 463 27.98 17.40 4.73
C SER A 463 28.92 17.86 3.64
N GLU A 464 28.85 19.15 3.30
CA GLU A 464 29.93 19.79 2.58
C GLU A 464 31.17 19.63 3.45
N GLY A 465 32.00 18.67 3.09
CA GLY A 465 33.31 18.43 3.65
C GLY A 465 34.37 18.92 2.67
#